data_e3bb2f5aaf2ceb092bce5d491999c185
#
_entry.id   e3bb2f5aaf2ceb092bce5d491999c185
#
_cell.length_a   1.000
_cell.length_b   1.000
_cell.length_c   1.000
_cell.angle_alpha   90.00
_cell.angle_beta   90.00
_cell.angle_gamma   90.00
#
_symmetry.space_group_name_H-M   'P 1'
#
loop_
_entity.id
_entity.type
_entity.pdbx_description
1 polymer ?
#
loop_
_entity_poly.entity_id
_entity_poly.type
_entity_poly.pdbx_seq_one_letter_code
_entity_poly.pdbx_strand_id
1 'polypeptide(L)'
;MLNVLLYISLQYADSDCSHEIKRCLLLGRKVMINLDSILKSRDITWPTNVHLVKAMVFPVVMYGCESWNLKKAEHRRIDAFELWSWRRLLRVPWTARRSNQSMLKKISSGCSLEGLMLKLKLQYFGHLMRRADSFEKTLMLRKIEDRRRSE
;
A
#
# COMPACT_ATOMS: atom_id res chain seq x y z
N MET A 1 -3.33 -17.25 10.03
CA MET A 1 -3.26 -15.95 9.35
C MET A 1 -2.79 -14.81 10.26
N LEU A 2 -3.38 -14.62 11.42
CA LEU A 2 -2.97 -13.55 12.35
C LEU A 2 -1.50 -13.66 12.78
N ASN A 3 -1.02 -14.87 13.06
CA ASN A 3 0.37 -15.13 13.43
C ASN A 3 1.38 -14.82 12.31
N VAL A 4 0.99 -15.00 11.06
CA VAL A 4 1.82 -14.67 9.90
C VAL A 4 1.96 -13.16 9.71
N LEU A 5 0.87 -12.42 9.90
CA LEU A 5 0.85 -10.96 9.84
C LEU A 5 1.65 -10.32 10.97
N LEU A 6 1.48 -10.83 12.18
CA LEU A 6 2.31 -10.45 13.33
C LEU A 6 3.79 -10.72 13.08
N TYR A 7 4.09 -11.85 12.45
CA TYR A 7 5.45 -12.25 12.13
C TYR A 7 6.10 -11.32 11.08
N ILE A 8 5.39 -11.03 9.98
CA ILE A 8 5.85 -10.07 8.96
C ILE A 8 6.11 -8.69 9.58
N SER A 9 5.24 -8.26 10.51
CA SER A 9 5.41 -7.00 11.23
C SER A 9 6.62 -6.97 12.16
N LEU A 10 6.99 -8.11 12.74
CA LEU A 10 8.07 -8.22 13.73
C LEU A 10 9.45 -8.41 13.11
N GLN A 11 9.52 -8.97 11.91
CA GLN A 11 10.80 -9.25 11.25
C GLN A 11 11.57 -7.98 10.88
N TYR A 12 10.85 -6.88 10.65
CA TYR A 12 11.39 -5.59 10.27
C TYR A 12 11.24 -4.52 11.36
N ALA A 13 11.07 -4.95 12.61
CA ALA A 13 10.82 -4.03 13.73
C ALA A 13 11.94 -3.00 13.95
N ASP A 14 13.15 -3.28 13.50
CA ASP A 14 14.32 -2.43 13.71
C ASP A 14 14.70 -1.57 12.50
N SER A 15 14.06 -1.75 11.33
CA SER A 15 14.35 -0.92 10.17
C SER A 15 13.38 0.26 10.07
N ASP A 16 13.91 1.47 10.12
CA ASP A 16 13.12 2.68 9.86
C ASP A 16 12.89 2.86 8.36
N CYS A 17 11.76 2.36 7.86
CA CYS A 17 11.35 2.51 6.47
C CYS A 17 10.59 3.83 6.19
N SER A 18 10.49 4.72 7.17
CA SER A 18 9.72 5.97 7.07
C SER A 18 10.22 6.87 5.92
N HIS A 19 11.53 6.94 5.73
CA HIS A 19 12.14 7.72 4.65
C HIS A 19 11.77 7.15 3.27
N GLU A 20 11.84 5.84 3.11
CA GLU A 20 11.50 5.16 1.86
C GLU A 20 10.00 5.30 1.53
N ILE A 21 9.14 5.17 2.52
CA ILE A 21 7.69 5.39 2.36
C ILE A 21 7.41 6.82 1.88
N LYS A 22 8.02 7.81 2.51
CA LYS A 22 7.89 9.22 2.08
C LYS A 22 8.36 9.41 0.64
N ARG A 23 9.47 8.81 0.25
CA ARG A 23 10.01 8.86 -1.11
C ARG A 23 9.02 8.27 -2.12
N CYS A 24 8.49 7.07 -1.84
CA CYS A 24 7.51 6.42 -2.70
C CYS A 24 6.21 7.21 -2.82
N LEU A 25 5.72 7.81 -1.74
CA LEU A 25 4.54 8.68 -1.77
C LEU A 25 4.77 9.94 -2.62
N LEU A 26 5.96 10.55 -2.56
CA LEU A 26 6.31 11.69 -3.41
C LEU A 26 6.39 11.31 -4.88
N LEU A 27 6.95 10.16 -5.20
CA LEU A 27 6.99 9.64 -6.58
C LEU A 27 5.57 9.36 -7.09
N GLY A 28 4.72 8.74 -6.28
CA GLY A 28 3.31 8.52 -6.61
C GLY A 28 2.55 9.82 -6.88
N ARG A 29 2.82 10.88 -6.10
CA ARG A 29 2.26 12.22 -6.36
C ARG A 29 2.72 12.79 -7.70
N LYS A 30 3.99 12.67 -8.04
CA LYS A 30 4.51 13.12 -9.35
C LYS A 30 3.83 12.38 -10.49
N VAL A 31 3.69 11.06 -10.42
CA VAL A 31 2.99 10.27 -11.43
C VAL A 31 1.54 10.72 -11.55
N MET A 32 0.83 10.92 -10.45
CA MET A 32 -0.56 11.39 -10.45
C MET A 32 -0.71 12.77 -11.10
N ILE A 33 0.23 13.68 -10.86
CA ILE A 33 0.24 15.01 -11.49
C ILE A 33 0.50 14.89 -12.99
N ASN A 34 1.41 14.05 -13.41
CA ASN A 34 1.72 13.82 -14.82
C ASN A 34 0.54 13.21 -15.59
N LEU A 35 -0.26 12.38 -14.94
CA LEU A 35 -1.48 11.79 -15.50
C LEU A 35 -2.65 12.77 -15.58
N ASP A 36 -2.56 13.93 -14.96
CA ASP A 36 -3.68 14.87 -14.81
C ASP A 36 -4.29 15.29 -16.15
N SER A 37 -3.45 15.48 -17.19
CA SER A 37 -3.90 15.81 -18.55
C SER A 37 -4.75 14.69 -19.16
N ILE A 38 -4.36 13.43 -18.95
CA ILE A 38 -5.09 12.25 -19.45
C ILE A 38 -6.39 12.08 -18.65
N LEU A 39 -6.32 12.19 -17.33
CA LEU A 39 -7.47 12.04 -16.45
C LEU A 39 -8.53 13.13 -16.61
N LYS A 40 -8.17 14.27 -17.20
CA LYS A 40 -9.07 15.37 -17.55
C LYS A 40 -9.76 15.19 -18.89
N SER A 41 -9.32 14.26 -19.73
CA SER A 41 -9.93 14.01 -21.03
C SER A 41 -11.39 13.55 -20.87
N ARG A 42 -12.27 14.13 -21.67
CA ARG A 42 -13.69 13.76 -21.69
C ARG A 42 -13.95 12.43 -22.38
N ASP A 43 -12.99 11.96 -23.16
CA ASP A 43 -13.11 10.74 -23.96
C ASP A 43 -12.87 9.46 -23.11
N ILE A 44 -12.37 9.62 -21.90
CA ILE A 44 -12.05 8.50 -21.01
C ILE A 44 -13.14 8.35 -19.98
N THR A 45 -13.68 7.13 -19.88
CA THR A 45 -14.75 6.81 -18.92
C THR A 45 -14.23 6.81 -17.49
N TRP A 46 -15.11 7.06 -16.55
CA TRP A 46 -14.80 7.05 -15.11
C TRP A 46 -14.14 5.75 -14.61
N PRO A 47 -14.66 4.54 -14.94
CA PRO A 47 -14.01 3.29 -14.53
C PRO A 47 -12.59 3.15 -15.07
N THR A 48 -12.35 3.63 -16.30
CA THR A 48 -11.02 3.62 -16.92
C THR A 48 -10.05 4.53 -16.17
N ASN A 49 -10.49 5.71 -15.75
CA ASN A 49 -9.67 6.62 -14.95
C ASN A 49 -9.29 6.00 -13.59
N VAL A 50 -10.22 5.35 -12.92
CA VAL A 50 -9.94 4.63 -11.67
C VAL A 50 -8.93 3.50 -11.91
N HIS A 51 -9.09 2.75 -13.00
CA HIS A 51 -8.16 1.69 -13.37
C HIS A 51 -6.77 2.22 -13.67
N LEU A 52 -6.65 3.34 -14.38
CA LEU A 52 -5.37 3.99 -14.67
C LEU A 52 -4.63 4.38 -13.39
N VAL A 53 -5.30 4.98 -12.43
CA VAL A 53 -4.70 5.34 -11.13
C VAL A 53 -4.20 4.09 -10.41
N LYS A 54 -4.99 3.03 -10.35
CA LYS A 54 -4.59 1.77 -9.74
C LYS A 54 -3.44 1.07 -10.47
N ALA A 55 -3.39 1.17 -11.78
CA ALA A 55 -2.38 0.49 -12.60
C ALA A 55 -1.05 1.26 -12.68
N MET A 56 -1.06 2.58 -12.58
CA MET A 56 0.11 3.42 -12.81
C MET A 56 0.63 4.11 -11.55
N VAL A 57 -0.25 4.57 -10.68
CA VAL A 57 0.13 5.31 -9.46
C VAL A 57 0.43 4.37 -8.30
N PHE A 58 -0.45 3.44 -8.03
CA PHE A 58 -0.33 2.54 -6.89
C PHE A 58 0.91 1.64 -6.93
N PRO A 59 1.31 1.04 -8.06
CA PRO A 59 2.55 0.26 -8.14
C PRO A 59 3.80 1.04 -7.78
N VAL A 60 3.86 2.32 -8.15
CA VAL A 60 4.99 3.20 -7.79
C VAL A 60 5.05 3.42 -6.27
N VAL A 61 3.91 3.63 -5.64
CA VAL A 61 3.82 3.80 -4.18
C VAL A 61 4.12 2.51 -3.44
N MET A 62 3.67 1.39 -3.97
CA MET A 62 3.81 0.06 -3.35
C MET A 62 5.18 -0.59 -3.61
N TYR A 63 6.06 0.03 -4.37
CA TYR A 63 7.37 -0.54 -4.68
C TYR A 63 8.18 -0.82 -3.42
N GLY A 64 8.53 -2.08 -3.21
CA GLY A 64 9.29 -2.53 -2.04
C GLY A 64 8.47 -2.61 -0.74
N CYS A 65 7.14 -2.49 -0.79
CA CYS A 65 6.30 -2.48 0.42
C CYS A 65 6.31 -3.80 1.19
N GLU A 66 6.75 -4.90 0.59
CA GLU A 66 6.88 -6.20 1.22
C GLU A 66 7.81 -6.16 2.44
N SER A 67 8.83 -5.30 2.37
CA SER A 67 9.83 -5.13 3.42
C SER A 67 9.46 -4.10 4.49
N TRP A 68 8.36 -3.35 4.30
CA TRP A 68 8.02 -2.25 5.21
C TRP A 68 7.36 -2.73 6.48
N ASN A 69 7.85 -2.20 7.60
CA ASN A 69 7.14 -2.25 8.87
C ASN A 69 6.39 -0.93 9.08
N LEU A 70 5.06 -0.97 8.87
CA LEU A 70 4.22 0.22 8.93
C LEU A 70 3.88 0.56 10.38
N LYS A 71 4.39 1.69 10.85
CA LYS A 71 3.97 2.31 12.10
C LYS A 71 2.66 3.09 11.90
N LYS A 72 1.98 3.44 12.97
CA LYS A 72 0.70 4.17 12.92
C LYS A 72 0.78 5.49 12.13
N ALA A 73 1.92 6.18 12.16
CA ALA A 73 2.14 7.40 11.40
C ALA A 73 2.21 7.15 9.89
N GLU A 74 2.84 6.06 9.47
CA GLU A 74 2.93 5.66 8.06
C GLU A 74 1.57 5.24 7.51
N HIS A 75 0.76 4.50 8.27
CA HIS A 75 -0.62 4.17 7.90
C HIS A 75 -1.42 5.44 7.57
N ARG A 76 -1.35 6.44 8.45
CA ARG A 76 -2.03 7.72 8.22
C ARG A 76 -1.55 8.45 6.98
N ARG A 77 -0.25 8.38 6.65
CA ARG A 77 0.32 9.00 5.44
C ARG A 77 -0.15 8.30 4.18
N ILE A 78 -0.22 6.98 4.20
CA ILE A 78 -0.71 6.16 3.08
C ILE A 78 -2.20 6.44 2.84
N ASP A 79 -3.01 6.47 3.88
CA ASP A 79 -4.43 6.80 3.80
C ASP A 79 -4.65 8.21 3.28
N ALA A 80 -3.88 9.18 3.77
CA ALA A 80 -3.96 10.56 3.32
C ALA A 80 -3.57 10.70 1.83
N PHE A 81 -2.58 9.94 1.37
CA PHE A 81 -2.20 9.89 -0.04
C PHE A 81 -3.31 9.29 -0.90
N GLU A 82 -3.91 8.17 -0.48
CA GLU A 82 -5.00 7.53 -1.19
C GLU A 82 -6.19 8.50 -1.34
N LEU A 83 -6.60 9.13 -0.26
CA LEU A 83 -7.67 10.13 -0.27
C LEU A 83 -7.35 11.33 -1.16
N TRP A 84 -6.12 11.83 -1.11
CA TRP A 84 -5.66 12.92 -1.98
C TRP A 84 -5.75 12.52 -3.46
N SER A 85 -5.34 11.31 -3.81
CA SER A 85 -5.40 10.78 -5.18
C SER A 85 -6.85 10.72 -5.69
N TRP A 86 -7.76 10.20 -4.87
CA TRP A 86 -9.18 10.11 -5.22
C TRP A 86 -9.85 11.47 -5.29
N ARG A 87 -9.55 12.39 -4.36
CA ARG A 87 -10.07 13.76 -4.42
C ARG A 87 -9.61 14.49 -5.69
N ARG A 88 -8.36 14.32 -6.08
CA ARG A 88 -7.83 14.88 -7.31
C ARG A 88 -8.52 14.29 -8.54
N LEU A 89 -8.72 12.99 -8.58
CA LEU A 89 -9.45 12.32 -9.66
C LEU A 89 -10.90 12.81 -9.76
N LEU A 90 -11.60 12.93 -8.63
CA LEU A 90 -12.98 13.42 -8.54
C LEU A 90 -13.09 14.93 -8.70
N ARG A 91 -11.99 15.66 -8.76
CA ARG A 91 -11.94 17.13 -8.79
C ARG A 91 -12.71 17.78 -7.64
N VAL A 92 -12.64 17.18 -6.46
CA VAL A 92 -13.28 17.70 -5.25
C VAL A 92 -12.27 18.57 -4.52
N PRO A 93 -12.50 19.90 -4.42
CA PRO A 93 -11.60 20.78 -3.68
C PRO A 93 -11.63 20.45 -2.19
N TRP A 94 -10.54 20.73 -1.48
CA TRP A 94 -10.44 20.54 -0.03
C TRP A 94 -11.52 21.30 0.76
N THR A 95 -12.00 22.41 0.21
CA THR A 95 -13.06 23.22 0.77
C THR A 95 -14.45 22.59 0.66
N ALA A 96 -14.64 21.60 -0.21
CA ALA A 96 -15.89 20.87 -0.30
C ALA A 96 -16.04 19.96 0.93
N ARG A 97 -17.09 20.17 1.73
CA ARG A 97 -17.40 19.38 2.92
C ARG A 97 -17.96 17.98 2.57
N ARG A 98 -17.32 17.26 1.68
CA ARG A 98 -17.67 15.86 1.40
C ARG A 98 -16.91 14.92 2.31
N SER A 99 -17.62 14.00 2.95
CA SER A 99 -17.01 12.98 3.81
C SER A 99 -16.14 12.01 2.98
N ASN A 100 -15.07 11.51 3.60
CA ASN A 100 -14.20 10.52 2.97
C ASN A 100 -14.96 9.26 2.57
N GLN A 101 -15.96 8.85 3.38
CA GLN A 101 -16.80 7.70 3.10
C GLN A 101 -17.63 7.87 1.81
N SER A 102 -18.19 9.06 1.57
CA SER A 102 -18.96 9.33 0.34
C SER A 102 -18.08 9.29 -0.90
N MET A 103 -16.80 9.68 -0.75
CA MET A 103 -15.80 9.62 -1.81
C MET A 103 -15.44 8.18 -2.16
N LEU A 104 -15.16 7.37 -1.15
CA LEU A 104 -14.81 5.95 -1.32
C LEU A 104 -15.96 5.13 -1.91
N LYS A 105 -17.21 5.41 -1.50
CA LYS A 105 -18.40 4.80 -2.12
C LYS A 105 -18.53 5.10 -3.61
N LYS A 106 -18.22 6.32 -4.02
CA LYS A 106 -18.29 6.72 -5.43
C LYS A 106 -17.26 6.02 -6.30
N ILE A 107 -16.10 5.67 -5.73
CA ILE A 107 -15.02 4.99 -6.44
C ILE A 107 -15.26 3.50 -6.57
N SER A 108 -16.13 2.91 -5.73
CA SER A 108 -16.43 1.46 -5.71
C SER A 108 -15.17 0.58 -5.69
N SER A 109 -14.10 1.06 -5.07
CA SER A 109 -12.86 0.32 -5.04
C SER A 109 -12.95 -0.76 -3.96
N GLY A 110 -12.99 -2.01 -4.36
CA GLY A 110 -13.06 -3.15 -3.45
C GLY A 110 -11.85 -3.34 -2.54
N CYS A 111 -10.77 -2.60 -2.75
CA CYS A 111 -9.55 -2.66 -1.93
C CYS A 111 -8.95 -1.27 -1.74
N SER A 112 -8.60 -0.95 -0.49
CA SER A 112 -7.77 0.19 -0.14
C SER A 112 -6.31 -0.03 -0.60
N LEU A 113 -5.53 1.04 -0.67
CA LEU A 113 -4.09 0.96 -0.95
C LEU A 113 -3.37 0.07 0.08
N GLU A 114 -3.71 0.19 1.36
CA GLU A 114 -3.18 -0.69 2.41
C GLU A 114 -3.57 -2.15 2.22
N GLY A 115 -4.80 -2.42 1.79
CA GLY A 115 -5.25 -3.77 1.47
C GLY A 115 -4.45 -4.41 0.34
N LEU A 116 -4.10 -3.64 -0.68
CA LEU A 116 -3.22 -4.08 -1.78
C LEU A 116 -1.78 -4.34 -1.29
N MET A 117 -1.24 -3.47 -0.43
CA MET A 117 0.07 -3.67 0.18
C MET A 117 0.11 -4.95 1.02
N LEU A 118 -0.93 -5.20 1.80
CA LEU A 118 -1.06 -6.42 2.60
C LEU A 118 -1.11 -7.67 1.71
N LYS A 119 -1.87 -7.61 0.62
CA LYS A 119 -1.93 -8.69 -0.37
C LYS A 119 -0.55 -9.01 -0.95
N LEU A 120 0.23 -8.01 -1.33
CA LEU A 120 1.59 -8.19 -1.83
C LEU A 120 2.52 -8.82 -0.79
N LYS A 121 2.44 -8.38 0.46
CA LYS A 121 3.20 -8.98 1.57
C LYS A 121 2.87 -10.45 1.75
N LEU A 122 1.58 -10.81 1.73
CA LEU A 122 1.14 -12.20 1.85
C LEU A 122 1.57 -13.06 0.66
N GLN A 123 1.54 -12.52 -0.55
CA GLN A 123 2.04 -13.20 -1.74
C GLN A 123 3.55 -13.45 -1.65
N TYR A 124 4.32 -12.46 -1.27
CA TYR A 124 5.76 -12.59 -1.06
C TYR A 124 6.07 -13.66 -0.01
N PHE A 125 5.39 -13.61 1.13
CA PHE A 125 5.52 -14.63 2.16
C PHE A 125 5.17 -16.03 1.65
N GLY A 126 4.09 -16.17 0.87
CA GLY A 126 3.70 -17.44 0.27
C GLY A 126 4.75 -17.98 -0.69
N HIS A 127 5.36 -17.14 -1.52
CA HIS A 127 6.46 -17.52 -2.39
C HIS A 127 7.69 -17.96 -1.61
N LEU A 128 8.02 -17.24 -0.55
CA LEU A 128 9.16 -17.54 0.31
C LEU A 128 8.99 -18.91 0.99
N MET A 129 7.80 -19.19 1.49
CA MET A 129 7.49 -20.47 2.17
C MET A 129 7.48 -21.67 1.24
N ARG A 130 7.25 -21.48 -0.06
CA ARG A 130 7.30 -22.56 -1.07
C ARG A 130 8.71 -22.93 -1.48
N ARG A 131 9.70 -22.07 -1.30
CA ARG A 131 11.10 -22.39 -1.58
C ARG A 131 11.62 -23.37 -0.54
N ALA A 132 12.12 -24.53 -0.98
CA ALA A 132 12.61 -25.57 -0.08
C ALA A 132 13.86 -25.15 0.70
N ASP A 133 14.78 -24.42 0.07
CA ASP A 133 16.12 -24.13 0.55
C ASP A 133 16.41 -22.63 0.70
N SER A 134 15.41 -21.82 1.08
CA SER A 134 15.67 -20.40 1.25
C SER A 134 16.19 -20.13 2.65
N PHE A 135 17.32 -19.42 2.74
CA PHE A 135 17.93 -18.95 3.98
C PHE A 135 16.95 -18.10 4.81
N GLU A 136 16.17 -17.26 4.13
CA GLU A 136 15.14 -16.43 4.73
C GLU A 136 14.05 -17.26 5.41
N LYS A 137 13.62 -18.36 4.78
CA LYS A 137 12.64 -19.30 5.37
C LYS A 137 13.18 -19.91 6.67
N THR A 138 14.44 -20.34 6.65
CA THR A 138 15.10 -20.92 7.83
C THR A 138 15.20 -19.91 8.98
N LEU A 139 15.60 -18.68 8.67
CA LEU A 139 15.63 -17.60 9.67
C LEU A 139 14.25 -17.27 10.23
N MET A 140 13.24 -17.29 9.38
CA MET A 140 11.86 -17.06 9.80
C MET A 140 11.37 -18.13 10.77
N LEU A 141 11.55 -19.39 10.44
CA LEU A 141 11.12 -20.50 11.28
C LEU A 141 11.87 -20.51 12.61
N ARG A 142 13.17 -20.22 12.61
CA ARG A 142 13.99 -20.14 13.81
C ARG A 142 13.51 -19.07 14.79
N LYS A 143 13.20 -17.88 14.29
CA LYS A 143 12.63 -16.79 15.11
C LYS A 143 11.27 -17.14 15.72
N ILE A 144 10.44 -17.92 15.03
CA ILE A 144 9.15 -18.39 15.56
C ILE A 144 9.35 -19.38 16.69
N GLU A 145 10.31 -20.31 16.55
CA GLU A 145 10.63 -21.29 17.59
C GLU A 145 11.24 -20.67 18.83
N ASP A 146 12.17 -19.73 18.67
CA ASP A 146 12.78 -19.02 19.80
C ASP A 146 11.76 -18.25 20.64
N ARG A 147 10.76 -17.67 19.97
CA ARG A 147 9.69 -16.94 20.64
C ARG A 147 8.74 -17.86 21.43
N ARG A 148 8.42 -19.04 20.89
CA ARG A 148 7.59 -20.04 21.59
C ARG A 148 8.27 -20.60 22.86
N ARG A 149 9.61 -20.54 22.89
CA ARG A 149 10.38 -20.98 24.07
C ARG A 149 10.51 -19.90 25.16
N SER A 150 10.22 -18.64 24.81
CA SER A 150 10.29 -17.49 25.70
C SER A 150 8.94 -17.10 26.33
N GLU A 151 7.85 -17.71 25.87
CA GLU A 151 6.51 -17.63 26.50
C GLU A 151 6.27 -18.84 27.42
#